data_f83ca34bee1d6599ad3f1d90a42e9214
#
_entry.id   f83ca34bee1d6599ad3f1d90a42e9214
#
_cell.length_a   1.000
_cell.length_b   1.000
_cell.length_c   1.000
_cell.angle_alpha   90.00
_cell.angle_beta   90.00
_cell.angle_gamma   90.00
#
_symmetry.space_group_name_H-M   'P 1'
#
loop_
_entity.id
_entity.type
_entity.pdbx_description
1 polymer ?
#
loop_
_entity_poly.entity_id
_entity_poly.type
_entity_poly.pdbx_seq_one_letter_code
_entity_poly.pdbx_strand_id
1 'polypeptide(L)'
;MDFLALMLLFKVEVYYIEFQLAENSNLEEQKKKKFSKSDTLEEIQTVMKELFGIPALEETRLWNKYTSNTYEQLARLDNTVQVLDKSSHLIIILKT
;
A
#
# COMPACT_ATOMS: atom_id res chain seq x y z
N MET A 1 24.65 -12.07 14.65
CA MET A 1 23.82 -11.11 15.39
C MET A 1 22.47 -11.01 14.72
N ASP A 2 21.41 -11.15 15.50
CA ASP A 2 20.06 -11.08 14.97
C ASP A 2 19.75 -9.64 14.49
N PHE A 3 19.11 -9.52 13.33
CA PHE A 3 18.74 -8.23 12.76
C PHE A 3 17.82 -7.45 13.69
N LEU A 4 16.85 -8.12 14.34
CA LEU A 4 15.96 -7.47 15.28
C LEU A 4 16.70 -6.92 16.50
N ALA A 5 17.68 -7.67 17.02
CA ALA A 5 18.49 -7.22 18.14
C ALA A 5 19.32 -6.00 17.73
N LEU A 6 19.85 -5.98 16.51
CA LEU A 6 20.60 -4.86 16.00
C LEU A 6 19.73 -3.61 15.89
N MET A 7 18.49 -3.73 15.40
CA MET A 7 17.54 -2.62 15.31
C MET A 7 17.20 -2.05 16.69
N LEU A 8 16.97 -2.91 17.68
CA LEU A 8 16.67 -2.50 19.03
C LEU A 8 17.87 -1.78 19.67
N LEU A 9 19.08 -2.30 19.42
CA LEU A 9 20.30 -1.74 20.00
C LEU A 9 20.58 -0.32 19.50
N PHE A 10 20.38 -0.08 18.22
CA PHE A 10 20.64 1.21 17.60
C PHE A 10 19.41 2.10 17.52
N LYS A 11 18.30 1.69 18.09
CA LYS A 11 17.03 2.44 18.07
C LYS A 11 16.63 2.86 16.65
N VAL A 12 16.86 1.99 15.69
CA VAL A 12 16.44 2.24 14.31
C VAL A 12 14.92 2.17 14.27
N GLU A 13 14.31 3.31 14.03
CA GLU A 13 12.86 3.40 13.91
C GLU A 13 12.46 2.97 12.50
N VAL A 14 11.69 1.91 12.42
CA VAL A 14 11.08 1.48 11.18
C VAL A 14 9.65 1.99 11.18
N TYR A 15 9.37 2.97 10.33
CA TYR A 15 8.03 3.53 10.22
C TYR A 15 7.23 2.71 9.22
N TYR A 16 6.09 2.24 9.70
CA TYR A 16 5.12 1.53 8.87
C TYR A 16 3.85 2.35 8.77
N ILE A 17 3.20 2.26 7.62
CA ILE A 17 1.87 2.82 7.42
C ILE A 17 0.94 1.64 7.16
N GLU A 18 -0.16 1.57 7.89
CA GLU A 18 -1.18 0.56 7.67
C GLU A 18 -2.21 1.09 6.68
N PHE A 19 -2.44 0.30 5.63
CA PHE A 19 -3.43 0.61 4.62
C PHE A 19 -4.57 -0.40 4.67
N GLN A 20 -5.74 0.05 4.28
CA GLN A 20 -6.85 -0.83 3.92
C GLN A 20 -6.79 -0.99 2.40
N LEU A 21 -6.74 -2.24 1.94
CA LEU A 21 -6.59 -2.58 0.54
C LEU A 21 -7.86 -3.23 0.02
N ALA A 22 -8.36 -2.74 -1.11
CA ALA A 22 -9.57 -3.28 -1.73
C ALA A 22 -9.40 -3.40 -3.24
N GLU A 23 -10.07 -4.40 -3.82
CA GLU A 23 -10.17 -4.55 -5.26
C GLU A 23 -11.47 -3.89 -5.73
N ASN A 24 -11.44 -3.24 -6.89
CA ASN A 24 -12.54 -2.40 -7.35
C ASN A 24 -13.89 -3.13 -7.52
N SER A 25 -13.88 -4.43 -7.80
CA SER A 25 -15.12 -5.20 -7.95
C SER A 25 -15.80 -5.50 -6.63
N ASN A 26 -15.10 -5.41 -5.51
CA ASN A 26 -15.64 -5.65 -4.18
C ASN A 26 -14.98 -4.75 -3.14
N LEU A 27 -15.46 -3.52 -3.03
CA LEU A 27 -14.90 -2.52 -2.12
C LEU A 27 -15.26 -2.78 -0.65
N GLU A 28 -16.22 -3.66 -0.39
CA GLU A 28 -16.61 -4.01 0.99
C GLU A 28 -15.62 -4.96 1.64
N GLU A 29 -14.93 -5.78 0.85
CA GLU A 29 -13.91 -6.67 1.35
C GLU A 29 -12.56 -5.95 1.37
N GLN A 30 -12.18 -5.44 2.54
CA GLN A 30 -10.94 -4.71 2.71
C GLN A 30 -9.96 -5.53 3.54
N LYS A 31 -8.71 -5.56 3.11
CA LYS A 31 -7.63 -6.25 3.80
C LYS A 31 -6.64 -5.23 4.33
N LYS A 32 -6.29 -5.35 5.62
CA LYS A 32 -5.30 -4.46 6.23
C LYS A 32 -3.90 -5.00 6.01
N LYS A 33 -2.99 -4.12 5.63
CA LYS A 33 -1.58 -4.47 5.48
C LYS A 33 -0.69 -3.27 5.82
N LYS A 34 0.44 -3.55 6.46
CA LYS A 34 1.44 -2.53 6.78
C LYS A 34 2.53 -2.53 5.73
N PHE A 35 2.94 -1.35 5.32
CA PHE A 35 4.07 -1.15 4.42
C PHE A 35 5.07 -0.20 5.05
N SER A 36 6.35 -0.41 4.79
CA SER A 36 7.39 0.54 5.17
C SER A 36 7.25 1.82 4.35
N LYS A 37 7.56 2.97 4.96
CA LYS A 37 7.56 4.24 4.23
C LYS A 37 8.54 4.27 3.05
N SER A 38 9.54 3.40 3.07
CA SER A 38 10.51 3.28 1.98
C SER A 38 10.04 2.35 0.85
N ASP A 39 8.97 1.59 1.06
CA ASP A 39 8.40 0.75 0.01
C ASP A 39 7.84 1.63 -1.12
N THR A 40 7.87 1.13 -2.34
CA THR A 40 7.31 1.83 -3.49
C THR A 40 5.84 1.49 -3.68
N LEU A 41 5.13 2.34 -4.42
CA LEU A 41 3.75 2.07 -4.79
C LEU A 41 3.64 0.83 -5.69
N GLU A 42 4.69 0.55 -6.47
CA GLU A 42 4.76 -0.68 -7.27
C GLU A 42 4.72 -1.93 -6.38
N GLU A 43 5.39 -1.89 -5.23
CA GLU A 43 5.36 -2.99 -4.27
C GLU A 43 3.97 -3.20 -3.69
N ILE A 44 3.25 -2.10 -3.40
CA ILE A 44 1.85 -2.20 -2.97
C ILE A 44 1.02 -2.89 -4.06
N GLN A 45 1.18 -2.47 -5.30
CA GLN A 45 0.45 -3.06 -6.42
C GLN A 45 0.72 -4.56 -6.55
N THR A 46 1.98 -4.96 -6.43
CA THR A 46 2.37 -6.37 -6.50
C THR A 46 1.72 -7.19 -5.38
N VAL A 47 1.77 -6.67 -4.15
CA VAL A 47 1.15 -7.34 -2.99
C VAL A 47 -0.36 -7.45 -3.18
N MET A 48 -1.01 -6.40 -3.67
CA MET A 48 -2.46 -6.42 -3.90
C MET A 48 -2.86 -7.44 -4.94
N LYS A 49 -2.08 -7.58 -6.03
CA LYS A 49 -2.34 -8.62 -7.03
C LYS A 49 -2.29 -10.01 -6.40
N GLU A 50 -1.32 -10.27 -5.52
CA GLU A 50 -1.23 -11.54 -4.82
C GLU A 50 -2.41 -11.75 -3.88
N LEU A 51 -2.78 -10.73 -3.11
CA LEU A 51 -3.86 -10.82 -2.13
C LEU A 51 -5.22 -11.07 -2.78
N PHE A 52 -5.47 -10.50 -3.95
CA PHE A 52 -6.76 -10.57 -4.63
C PHE A 52 -6.78 -11.56 -5.80
N GLY A 53 -5.71 -12.35 -5.96
CA GLY A 53 -5.67 -13.40 -6.98
C GLY A 53 -5.60 -12.88 -8.40
N ILE A 54 -5.03 -11.70 -8.61
CA ILE A 54 -4.89 -11.09 -9.94
C ILE A 54 -3.56 -11.53 -10.54
N PRO A 55 -3.52 -12.00 -11.80
CA PRO A 55 -2.26 -12.39 -12.44
C PRO A 55 -1.26 -11.24 -12.48
N ALA A 56 0.02 -11.54 -12.26
CA ALA A 56 1.07 -10.51 -12.21
C ALA A 56 1.19 -9.70 -13.51
N LEU A 57 0.86 -10.29 -14.64
CA LEU A 57 0.92 -9.63 -15.95
C LEU A 57 -0.35 -8.84 -16.28
N GLU A 58 -1.39 -8.94 -15.46
CA GLU A 58 -2.62 -8.18 -15.66
C GLU A 58 -2.34 -6.69 -15.46
N GLU A 59 -2.80 -5.87 -16.42
CA GLU A 59 -2.66 -4.43 -16.31
C GLU A 59 -3.64 -3.88 -15.26
N THR A 60 -3.11 -3.19 -14.27
CA THR A 60 -3.90 -2.64 -13.16
C THR A 60 -3.51 -1.20 -12.87
N ARG A 61 -4.39 -0.49 -12.17
CA ARG A 61 -4.16 0.88 -11.72
C ARG A 61 -4.44 0.97 -10.23
N LEU A 62 -3.62 1.76 -9.53
CA LEU A 62 -3.82 2.06 -8.12
C LEU A 62 -4.54 3.39 -7.95
N TRP A 63 -5.45 3.43 -7.00
CA TRP A 63 -6.19 4.63 -6.63
C TRP A 63 -6.13 4.81 -5.12
N ASN A 64 -6.00 6.05 -4.69
CA ASN A 64 -6.14 6.41 -3.28
C ASN A 64 -7.52 7.04 -3.08
N LYS A 65 -8.29 6.47 -2.16
CA LYS A 65 -9.62 7.00 -1.82
C LYS A 65 -9.50 7.88 -0.59
N TYR A 66 -9.71 9.17 -0.76
CA TYR A 66 -9.65 10.14 0.35
C TYR A 66 -10.97 10.25 1.12
N THR A 67 -12.07 10.29 0.37
CA THR A 67 -13.42 10.36 0.93
C THR A 67 -14.32 9.41 0.16
N SER A 68 -15.61 9.35 0.52
CA SER A 68 -16.55 8.49 -0.18
C SER A 68 -16.65 8.77 -1.68
N ASN A 69 -16.31 9.98 -2.11
CA ASN A 69 -16.47 10.42 -3.50
C ASN A 69 -15.18 10.95 -4.14
N THR A 70 -14.08 10.97 -3.42
CA THR A 70 -12.82 11.56 -3.91
C THR A 70 -11.76 10.49 -4.08
N TYR A 71 -11.30 10.33 -5.31
CA TYR A 71 -10.28 9.35 -5.69
C TYR A 71 -9.15 10.06 -6.42
N GLU A 72 -7.93 9.60 -6.19
CA GLU A 72 -6.75 10.07 -6.93
C GLU A 72 -5.99 8.87 -7.47
N GLN A 73 -5.68 8.88 -8.76
CA GLN A 73 -4.87 7.83 -9.36
C GLN A 73 -3.42 7.96 -8.93
N LEU A 74 -2.85 6.85 -8.47
CA LEU A 74 -1.45 6.77 -8.10
C LEU A 74 -0.66 6.28 -9.31
N ALA A 75 -0.39 7.19 -10.25
CA ALA A 75 0.21 6.84 -11.54
C ALA A 75 1.73 6.64 -11.46
N ARG A 76 2.39 7.30 -10.51
CA ARG A 76 3.84 7.23 -10.35
C ARG A 76 4.22 6.12 -9.39
N LEU A 77 4.31 4.90 -9.90
CA LEU A 77 4.58 3.71 -9.09
C LEU A 77 6.00 3.66 -8.52
N ASP A 78 6.91 4.49 -9.02
CA ASP A 78 8.25 4.65 -8.49
C ASP A 78 8.30 5.50 -7.21
N ASN A 79 7.24 6.21 -6.89
CA ASN A 79 7.14 6.94 -5.64
C ASN A 79 7.10 5.99 -4.45
N THR A 80 7.64 6.46 -3.31
CA THR A 80 7.56 5.71 -2.07
C THR A 80 6.21 5.89 -1.38
N VAL A 81 5.89 4.97 -0.48
CA VAL A 81 4.68 4.99 0.33
C VAL A 81 4.58 6.28 1.16
N GLN A 82 5.70 6.90 1.48
CA GLN A 82 5.76 8.13 2.28
C GLN A 82 4.91 9.27 1.69
N VAL A 83 4.71 9.30 0.36
CA VAL A 83 3.87 10.34 -0.26
C VAL A 83 2.42 10.27 0.19
N LEU A 84 1.98 9.14 0.74
CA LEU A 84 0.62 8.91 1.21
C LEU A 84 0.44 9.20 2.71
N ASP A 85 1.51 9.53 3.42
CA ASP A 85 1.50 9.69 4.88
C ASP A 85 0.64 10.86 5.37
N LYS A 86 0.24 11.76 4.48
CA LYS A 86 -0.54 12.95 4.83
C LYS A 86 -2.04 12.69 4.95
N SER A 87 -2.51 11.52 4.57
CA SER A 87 -3.93 11.16 4.63
C SER A 87 -4.27 10.49 5.95
N SER A 88 -5.38 10.90 6.56
CA SER A 88 -5.84 10.30 7.83
C SER A 88 -6.52 8.95 7.63
N HIS A 89 -7.07 8.69 6.46
CA HIS A 89 -7.70 7.40 6.11
C HIS A 89 -7.19 6.97 4.74
N LEU A 90 -6.40 5.90 4.74
CA LEU A 90 -5.76 5.43 3.53
C LEU A 90 -6.41 4.12 3.08
N ILE A 91 -7.26 4.24 2.08
CA ILE A 91 -7.82 3.10 1.38
C ILE A 91 -7.22 3.08 -0.02
N ILE A 92 -6.50 2.03 -0.36
CA ILE A 92 -5.90 1.86 -1.67
C ILE A 92 -6.75 0.87 -2.46
N ILE A 93 -7.15 1.27 -3.65
CA ILE A 93 -8.01 0.48 -4.51
C ILE A 93 -7.23 0.05 -5.74
N LEU A 94 -7.28 -1.24 -6.04
CA LEU A 94 -6.70 -1.81 -7.25
C LEU A 94 -7.81 -2.03 -8.27
N LYS A 95 -7.65 -1.46 -9.45
CA LYS A 95 -8.60 -1.59 -10.56
C LYS A 95 -7.91 -2.23 -11.75
N THR A 96 -8.48 -3.29 -12.25
CA THR A 96 -8.03 -3.93 -13.49
C THR A 96 -8.52 -3.21 -14.73
#